data_ff2095e100428b8c262f19caa4b71279
#
_entry.id   ff2095e100428b8c262f19caa4b71279
#
_cell.length_a   1.000
_cell.length_b   1.000
_cell.length_c   1.000
_cell.angle_alpha   90.00
_cell.angle_beta   90.00
_cell.angle_gamma   90.00
#
_symmetry.space_group_name_H-M   'P 1'
#
loop_
_entity.id
_entity.type
_entity.pdbx_description
1 polymer ?
#
loop_
_entity_poly.entity_id
_entity_poly.type
_entity_poly.pdbx_seq_one_letter_code
_entity_poly.pdbx_strand_id
1 'polypeptide(L)'
;PQESQCEGKCTRGIKNEPVGIGRLERFVADWHRENVHTAPVVPEWNGHKVAIIGAGPAGLTAAGDLAKLGYKVTVYEALHVAGGVLMYGIPEFRLPKAIVQQEIDGLKKMGVDFECNMVIGKVLTIDELMDEYGYEAVFVGSGAGLPRFMGIPGESLKGVYSANEFLTR
;
A
#
# COMPACT_ATOMS: atom_id res chain seq x y z
N PRO A 1 -10.62 8.39 12.84
CA PRO A 1 -10.57 6.94 12.71
C PRO A 1 -11.52 6.47 11.63
N GLN A 2 -11.12 5.43 10.92
CA GLN A 2 -11.85 4.91 9.78
C GLN A 2 -13.25 4.39 10.15
N GLU A 3 -13.37 3.71 11.26
CA GLU A 3 -14.61 3.10 11.74
C GLU A 3 -15.74 4.10 12.01
N SER A 4 -15.43 5.36 12.22
CA SER A 4 -16.43 6.39 12.51
C SER A 4 -16.89 7.16 11.27
N GLN A 5 -16.22 7.08 10.13
CA GLN A 5 -16.56 7.85 8.93
C GLN A 5 -17.90 7.42 8.32
N CYS A 6 -18.06 6.13 8.05
CA CYS A 6 -19.30 5.58 7.50
C CYS A 6 -20.43 5.56 8.55
N GLU A 7 -20.14 5.20 9.79
CA GLU A 7 -21.09 5.19 10.89
C GLU A 7 -21.66 6.59 11.17
N GLY A 8 -20.83 7.63 11.12
CA GLY A 8 -21.26 9.02 11.28
C GLY A 8 -22.19 9.55 10.18
N LYS A 9 -22.29 8.86 9.05
CA LYS A 9 -23.20 9.18 7.93
C LYS A 9 -24.32 8.16 7.75
N CYS A 10 -24.39 7.17 8.62
CA CYS A 10 -25.39 6.12 8.52
C CYS A 10 -26.79 6.65 8.78
N THR A 11 -27.72 6.46 7.86
CA THR A 11 -29.11 6.90 7.98
C THR A 11 -29.84 6.26 9.17
N ARG A 12 -29.47 5.02 9.54
CA ARG A 12 -29.99 4.37 10.74
C ARG A 12 -29.59 5.14 12.00
N GLY A 13 -28.40 5.75 12.02
CA GLY A 13 -27.88 6.55 13.14
C GLY A 13 -28.71 7.81 13.47
N ILE A 14 -29.65 8.22 12.61
CA ILE A 14 -30.55 9.35 12.89
C ILE A 14 -31.53 9.05 14.03
N LYS A 15 -31.99 7.82 14.15
CA LYS A 15 -33.00 7.40 15.13
C LYS A 15 -32.57 6.26 16.04
N ASN A 16 -31.50 5.55 15.68
CA ASN A 16 -31.00 4.37 16.38
C ASN A 16 -29.47 4.37 16.34
N GLU A 17 -28.83 3.33 16.87
CA GLU A 17 -27.40 3.12 16.67
C GLU A 17 -27.08 2.90 15.18
N PRO A 18 -26.00 3.51 14.67
CA PRO A 18 -25.54 3.28 13.30
C PRO A 18 -25.12 1.83 13.08
N VAL A 19 -25.11 1.40 11.84
CA VAL A 19 -24.54 0.10 11.47
C VAL A 19 -23.02 0.17 11.62
N GLY A 20 -22.42 -0.78 12.34
CA GLY A 20 -20.98 -0.87 12.57
C GLY A 20 -20.23 -1.35 11.31
N ILE A 21 -20.25 -0.54 10.24
CA ILE A 21 -19.77 -0.92 8.90
C ILE A 21 -18.30 -1.32 8.94
N GLY A 22 -17.44 -0.52 9.56
CA GLY A 22 -16.00 -0.83 9.63
C GLY A 22 -15.69 -2.13 10.37
N ARG A 23 -16.49 -2.46 11.39
CA ARG A 23 -16.35 -3.73 12.13
C ARG A 23 -16.83 -4.92 11.29
N LEU A 24 -17.89 -4.73 10.52
CA LEU A 24 -18.39 -5.77 9.61
C LEU A 24 -17.41 -6.01 8.45
N GLU A 25 -16.83 -4.96 7.87
CA GLU A 25 -15.75 -5.08 6.87
C GLU A 25 -14.57 -5.87 7.42
N ARG A 26 -14.12 -5.53 8.63
CA ARG A 26 -13.03 -6.26 9.29
C ARG A 26 -13.39 -7.73 9.53
N PHE A 27 -14.59 -8.01 10.01
CA PHE A 27 -15.06 -9.37 10.25
C PHE A 27 -15.08 -10.20 8.97
N VAL A 28 -15.61 -9.65 7.88
CA VAL A 28 -15.67 -10.35 6.59
C VAL A 28 -14.27 -10.62 6.03
N ALA A 29 -13.35 -9.65 6.14
CA ALA A 29 -11.98 -9.80 5.68
C ALA A 29 -11.22 -10.86 6.50
N ASP A 30 -11.38 -10.86 7.82
CA ASP A 30 -10.75 -11.84 8.69
C ASP A 30 -11.30 -13.25 8.41
N TRP A 31 -12.63 -13.37 8.29
CA TRP A 31 -13.28 -14.65 7.95
C TRP A 31 -12.83 -15.17 6.59
N HIS A 32 -12.78 -14.32 5.57
CA HIS A 32 -12.32 -14.69 4.24
C HIS A 32 -10.87 -15.22 4.27
N ARG A 33 -10.00 -14.53 4.95
CA ARG A 33 -8.58 -14.92 5.08
C ARG A 33 -8.42 -16.28 5.76
N GLU A 34 -9.26 -16.59 6.75
CA GLU A 34 -9.19 -17.85 7.51
C GLU A 34 -9.85 -19.03 6.80
N ASN A 35 -10.86 -18.78 5.97
CA ASN A 35 -11.72 -19.82 5.44
C ASN A 35 -11.64 -20.00 3.91
N VAL A 36 -11.13 -19.00 3.18
CA VAL A 36 -11.07 -19.04 1.71
C VAL A 36 -9.62 -19.11 1.25
N HIS A 37 -9.26 -20.26 0.67
CA HIS A 37 -7.89 -20.54 0.22
C HIS A 37 -7.80 -20.74 -1.30
N THR A 38 -8.75 -20.18 -2.06
CA THR A 38 -8.72 -20.22 -3.52
C THR A 38 -7.58 -19.37 -4.07
N ALA A 39 -6.84 -19.92 -5.03
CA ALA A 39 -5.84 -19.15 -5.75
C ALA A 39 -6.52 -18.01 -6.54
N PRO A 40 -5.93 -16.83 -6.60
CA PRO A 40 -6.45 -15.75 -7.43
C PRO A 40 -6.45 -16.17 -8.90
N VAL A 41 -7.47 -15.73 -9.62
CA VAL A 41 -7.51 -15.90 -11.08
C VAL A 41 -6.50 -14.94 -11.69
N VAL A 42 -5.56 -15.47 -12.46
CA VAL A 42 -4.61 -14.67 -13.23
C VAL A 42 -5.19 -14.48 -14.62
N PRO A 43 -5.59 -13.26 -15.03
CA PRO A 43 -6.11 -13.03 -16.37
C PRO A 43 -4.99 -13.18 -17.43
N GLU A 44 -5.41 -13.38 -18.68
CA GLU A 44 -4.47 -13.32 -19.79
C GLU A 44 -3.88 -11.91 -19.93
N TRP A 45 -2.61 -11.85 -20.30
CA TRP A 45 -1.93 -10.60 -20.53
C TRP A 45 -2.58 -9.82 -21.69
N ASN A 46 -2.95 -8.57 -21.44
CA ASN A 46 -3.61 -7.71 -22.42
C ASN A 46 -2.64 -6.99 -23.39
N GLY A 47 -1.34 -7.24 -23.30
CA GLY A 47 -0.31 -6.63 -24.15
C GLY A 47 0.36 -5.39 -23.55
N HIS A 48 -0.14 -4.86 -22.42
CA HIS A 48 0.32 -3.59 -21.85
C HIS A 48 1.09 -3.77 -20.55
N LYS A 49 2.13 -2.90 -20.34
CA LYS A 49 2.98 -2.87 -19.14
C LYS A 49 2.83 -1.55 -18.40
N VAL A 50 2.69 -1.64 -17.06
CA VAL A 50 2.59 -0.48 -16.19
C VAL A 50 3.61 -0.57 -15.05
N ALA A 51 4.35 0.51 -14.80
CA ALA A 51 5.19 0.66 -13.62
C ALA A 51 4.43 1.40 -12.51
N ILE A 52 4.63 0.97 -11.28
CA ILE A 52 4.09 1.63 -10.09
C ILE A 52 5.26 2.02 -9.18
N ILE A 53 5.34 3.28 -8.81
CA ILE A 53 6.36 3.82 -7.91
C ILE A 53 5.77 3.97 -6.51
N GLY A 54 6.21 3.12 -5.59
CA GLY A 54 5.77 3.06 -4.20
C GLY A 54 4.79 1.90 -3.94
N ALA A 55 5.18 1.01 -3.05
CA ALA A 55 4.41 -0.16 -2.61
C ALA A 55 3.55 0.13 -1.37
N GLY A 56 3.11 1.37 -1.17
CA GLY A 56 2.14 1.74 -0.14
C GLY A 56 0.69 1.40 -0.54
N PRO A 57 -0.31 1.76 0.28
CA PRO A 57 -1.72 1.43 0.02
C PRO A 57 -2.20 1.80 -1.38
N ALA A 58 -1.83 2.99 -1.87
CA ALA A 58 -2.23 3.45 -3.21
C ALA A 58 -1.63 2.58 -4.32
N GLY A 59 -0.32 2.31 -4.24
CA GLY A 59 0.38 1.48 -5.22
C GLY A 59 -0.11 0.03 -5.22
N LEU A 60 -0.31 -0.57 -4.04
CA LEU A 60 -0.82 -1.93 -3.92
C LEU A 60 -2.23 -2.07 -4.47
N THR A 61 -3.11 -1.08 -4.22
CA THR A 61 -4.47 -1.06 -4.79
C THR A 61 -4.42 -0.97 -6.32
N ALA A 62 -3.66 -0.01 -6.86
CA ALA A 62 -3.49 0.15 -8.30
C ALA A 62 -2.92 -1.11 -8.95
N ALA A 63 -1.92 -1.75 -8.31
CA ALA A 63 -1.33 -2.99 -8.80
C ALA A 63 -2.36 -4.12 -8.89
N GLY A 64 -3.17 -4.30 -7.85
CA GLY A 64 -4.19 -5.33 -7.82
C GLY A 64 -5.28 -5.12 -8.88
N ASP A 65 -5.74 -3.89 -9.04
CA ASP A 65 -6.78 -3.58 -10.02
C ASP A 65 -6.27 -3.70 -11.46
N LEU A 66 -5.06 -3.24 -11.75
CA LEU A 66 -4.44 -3.41 -13.06
C LEU A 66 -4.14 -4.88 -13.38
N ALA A 67 -3.65 -5.64 -12.41
CA ALA A 67 -3.41 -7.08 -12.58
C ALA A 67 -4.69 -7.84 -12.93
N LYS A 68 -5.83 -7.53 -12.27
CA LYS A 68 -7.15 -8.11 -12.59
C LYS A 68 -7.61 -7.79 -14.02
N LEU A 69 -7.13 -6.71 -14.60
CA LEU A 69 -7.43 -6.30 -15.99
C LEU A 69 -6.42 -6.87 -17.01
N GLY A 70 -5.48 -7.70 -16.58
CA GLY A 70 -4.51 -8.35 -17.44
C GLY A 70 -3.27 -7.52 -17.78
N TYR A 71 -3.04 -6.39 -17.11
CA TYR A 71 -1.81 -5.63 -17.28
C TYR A 71 -0.62 -6.36 -16.62
N LYS A 72 0.54 -6.29 -17.26
CA LYS A 72 1.80 -6.65 -16.60
C LYS A 72 2.25 -5.49 -15.73
N VAL A 73 2.27 -5.72 -14.42
CA VAL A 73 2.55 -4.68 -13.42
C VAL A 73 3.83 -4.97 -12.69
N THR A 74 4.72 -3.98 -12.59
CA THR A 74 5.88 -4.00 -11.70
C THR A 74 5.79 -2.86 -10.71
N VAL A 75 5.93 -3.17 -9.43
CA VAL A 75 5.93 -2.20 -8.33
C VAL A 75 7.36 -1.97 -7.85
N TYR A 76 7.83 -0.75 -7.97
CA TYR A 76 9.15 -0.30 -7.49
C TYR A 76 9.00 0.33 -6.11
N GLU A 77 9.73 -0.19 -5.13
CA GLU A 77 9.70 0.28 -3.75
C GLU A 77 11.09 0.75 -3.31
N ALA A 78 11.17 1.94 -2.75
CA ALA A 78 12.42 2.51 -2.28
C ALA A 78 13.02 1.77 -1.07
N LEU A 79 12.16 1.21 -0.22
CA LEU A 79 12.53 0.50 0.98
C LEU A 79 12.72 -1.01 0.69
N HIS A 80 13.22 -1.73 1.68
CA HIS A 80 13.56 -3.16 1.54
C HIS A 80 12.35 -4.09 1.62
N VAL A 81 11.19 -3.61 2.11
CA VAL A 81 9.94 -4.37 2.18
C VAL A 81 8.79 -3.55 1.59
N ALA A 82 7.97 -4.19 0.78
CA ALA A 82 6.74 -3.59 0.26
C ALA A 82 5.69 -3.41 1.37
N GLY A 83 4.82 -2.42 1.23
CA GLY A 83 3.72 -2.12 2.17
C GLY A 83 3.67 -0.66 2.62
N GLY A 84 4.76 0.09 2.44
CA GLY A 84 4.82 1.51 2.81
C GLY A 84 4.40 1.73 4.28
N VAL A 85 3.50 2.67 4.53
CA VAL A 85 3.00 2.98 5.88
C VAL A 85 2.33 1.79 6.58
N LEU A 86 1.77 0.84 5.84
CA LEU A 86 1.18 -0.38 6.42
C LEU A 86 2.25 -1.24 7.10
N MET A 87 3.45 -1.28 6.54
CA MET A 87 4.58 -2.04 7.06
C MET A 87 5.40 -1.24 8.07
N TYR A 88 5.73 0.01 7.77
CA TYR A 88 6.68 0.82 8.53
C TYR A 88 6.02 1.83 9.48
N GLY A 89 4.75 2.20 9.27
CA GLY A 89 4.11 3.27 10.04
C GLY A 89 3.08 2.79 11.05
N ILE A 90 2.28 1.78 10.73
CA ILE A 90 1.23 1.29 11.62
C ILE A 90 1.83 0.25 12.58
N PRO A 91 1.68 0.41 13.92
CA PRO A 91 2.22 -0.55 14.88
C PRO A 91 1.65 -1.97 14.71
N GLU A 92 2.47 -2.98 15.07
CA GLU A 92 2.13 -4.41 14.97
C GLU A 92 0.81 -4.75 15.66
N PHE A 93 0.55 -4.19 16.84
CA PHE A 93 -0.67 -4.45 17.62
C PHE A 93 -1.95 -3.89 16.98
N ARG A 94 -1.84 -2.99 15.99
CA ARG A 94 -2.97 -2.47 15.23
C ARG A 94 -3.14 -3.15 13.87
N LEU A 95 -2.04 -3.44 13.20
CA LEU A 95 -2.01 -4.12 11.92
C LEU A 95 -0.84 -5.11 11.90
N PRO A 96 -1.08 -6.39 12.21
CA PRO A 96 -0.05 -7.42 12.13
C PRO A 96 0.59 -7.48 10.74
N LYS A 97 1.93 -7.49 10.71
CA LYS A 97 2.68 -7.44 9.44
C LYS A 97 2.46 -8.69 8.59
N ALA A 98 2.15 -9.80 9.23
CA ALA A 98 1.77 -11.04 8.52
C ALA A 98 0.54 -10.85 7.62
N ILE A 99 -0.44 -10.02 8.02
CA ILE A 99 -1.62 -9.71 7.20
C ILE A 99 -1.19 -8.90 5.97
N VAL A 100 -0.36 -7.87 6.15
CA VAL A 100 0.16 -7.06 5.05
C VAL A 100 0.96 -7.90 4.06
N GLN A 101 1.82 -8.79 4.57
CA GLN A 101 2.61 -9.70 3.75
C GLN A 101 1.72 -10.67 2.95
N GLN A 102 0.67 -11.17 3.56
CA GLN A 102 -0.28 -12.07 2.90
C GLN A 102 -1.00 -11.39 1.72
N GLU A 103 -1.39 -10.13 1.87
CA GLU A 103 -1.97 -9.33 0.77
C GLU A 103 -0.95 -9.13 -0.37
N ILE A 104 0.30 -8.79 -0.05
CA ILE A 104 1.38 -8.65 -1.04
C ILE A 104 1.64 -9.98 -1.75
N ASP A 105 1.67 -11.08 -1.03
CA ASP A 105 1.86 -12.41 -1.62
C ASP A 105 0.67 -12.82 -2.51
N GLY A 106 -0.53 -12.35 -2.18
CA GLY A 106 -1.70 -12.45 -3.05
C GLY A 106 -1.49 -11.75 -4.39
N LEU A 107 -0.96 -10.52 -4.37
CA LEU A 107 -0.64 -9.77 -5.59
C LEU A 107 0.47 -10.44 -6.41
N LYS A 108 1.50 -10.97 -5.75
CA LYS A 108 2.56 -11.74 -6.44
C LYS A 108 1.98 -12.99 -7.15
N LYS A 109 1.05 -13.70 -6.50
CA LYS A 109 0.34 -14.83 -7.11
C LYS A 109 -0.52 -14.42 -8.30
N MET A 110 -0.96 -13.16 -8.36
CA MET A 110 -1.66 -12.59 -9.53
C MET A 110 -0.72 -12.13 -10.65
N GLY A 111 0.60 -12.29 -10.48
CA GLY A 111 1.60 -11.94 -11.50
C GLY A 111 2.15 -10.50 -11.37
N VAL A 112 1.94 -9.85 -10.22
CA VAL A 112 2.58 -8.54 -9.94
C VAL A 112 4.03 -8.76 -9.50
N ASP A 113 4.96 -8.11 -10.19
CA ASP A 113 6.38 -8.10 -9.84
C ASP A 113 6.67 -6.99 -8.81
N PHE A 114 7.57 -7.26 -7.85
CA PHE A 114 8.00 -6.31 -6.83
C PHE A 114 9.51 -6.17 -6.83
N GLU A 115 9.98 -4.94 -7.06
CA GLU A 115 11.39 -4.56 -7.04
C GLU A 115 11.63 -3.61 -5.87
N CYS A 116 12.15 -4.14 -4.75
CA CYS A 116 12.49 -3.37 -3.57
C CYS A 116 13.90 -2.78 -3.65
N ASN A 117 14.22 -1.82 -2.79
CA ASN A 117 15.48 -1.06 -2.78
C ASN A 117 15.71 -0.24 -4.06
N MET A 118 14.63 0.13 -4.74
CA MET A 118 14.65 0.86 -6.00
C MET A 118 14.12 2.28 -5.82
N VAL A 119 15.04 3.23 -5.63
CA VAL A 119 14.70 4.65 -5.51
C VAL A 119 14.57 5.25 -6.90
N ILE A 120 13.36 5.29 -7.43
CA ILE A 120 13.10 5.89 -8.75
C ILE A 120 13.39 7.40 -8.72
N GLY A 121 14.06 7.88 -9.75
CA GLY A 121 14.68 9.20 -9.81
C GLY A 121 16.14 9.24 -9.32
N LYS A 122 16.67 8.09 -8.80
CA LYS A 122 18.09 7.93 -8.43
C LYS A 122 18.73 6.72 -9.08
N VAL A 123 18.09 5.56 -8.97
CA VAL A 123 18.57 4.29 -9.57
C VAL A 123 18.12 4.19 -11.04
N LEU A 124 16.85 4.51 -11.27
CA LEU A 124 16.24 4.60 -12.59
C LEU A 124 15.40 5.88 -12.64
N THR A 125 15.35 6.50 -13.79
CA THR A 125 14.46 7.64 -14.09
C THR A 125 13.11 7.14 -14.61
N ILE A 126 12.12 8.01 -14.67
CA ILE A 126 10.83 7.70 -15.30
C ILE A 126 10.99 7.50 -16.81
N ASP A 127 11.86 8.32 -17.44
CA ASP A 127 12.13 8.21 -18.87
C ASP A 127 12.76 6.86 -19.21
N GLU A 128 13.76 6.39 -18.44
CA GLU A 128 14.32 5.04 -18.59
C GLU A 128 13.26 3.95 -18.43
N LEU A 129 12.37 4.07 -17.44
CA LEU A 129 11.27 3.10 -17.27
C LEU A 129 10.38 3.05 -18.51
N MET A 130 10.07 4.18 -19.14
CA MET A 130 9.22 4.23 -20.33
C MET A 130 9.98 3.84 -21.59
N ASP A 131 11.16 4.40 -21.83
CA ASP A 131 11.87 4.26 -23.10
C ASP A 131 12.70 2.98 -23.20
N GLU A 132 13.33 2.55 -22.10
CA GLU A 132 14.23 1.37 -22.11
C GLU A 132 13.52 0.11 -21.57
N TYR A 133 12.74 0.24 -20.50
CA TYR A 133 12.02 -0.90 -19.91
C TYR A 133 10.67 -1.16 -20.56
N GLY A 134 10.18 -0.23 -21.41
CA GLY A 134 8.98 -0.38 -22.21
C GLY A 134 7.68 -0.34 -21.41
N TYR A 135 7.63 0.43 -20.32
CA TYR A 135 6.38 0.72 -19.64
C TYR A 135 5.62 1.81 -20.39
N GLU A 136 4.33 1.58 -20.59
CA GLU A 136 3.47 2.51 -21.32
C GLU A 136 2.86 3.58 -20.40
N ALA A 137 2.85 3.31 -19.11
CA ALA A 137 2.39 4.24 -18.09
C ALA A 137 3.13 4.02 -16.77
N VAL A 138 3.25 5.11 -15.99
CA VAL A 138 3.84 5.11 -14.66
C VAL A 138 2.85 5.70 -13.66
N PHE A 139 2.49 4.95 -12.64
CA PHE A 139 1.70 5.44 -11.51
C PHE A 139 2.64 5.84 -10.37
N VAL A 140 2.51 7.06 -9.87
CA VAL A 140 3.34 7.57 -8.76
C VAL A 140 2.54 7.60 -7.47
N GLY A 141 2.88 6.69 -6.56
CA GLY A 141 2.27 6.55 -5.24
C GLY A 141 3.30 6.55 -4.11
N SER A 142 4.30 7.46 -4.18
CA SER A 142 5.47 7.50 -3.29
C SER A 142 5.17 7.87 -1.83
N GLY A 143 3.94 8.29 -1.53
CA GLY A 143 3.52 8.66 -0.18
C GLY A 143 4.07 10.00 0.31
N ALA A 144 3.92 10.25 1.62
CA ALA A 144 4.34 11.47 2.29
C ALA A 144 5.40 11.16 3.38
N GLY A 145 6.46 10.45 3.00
CA GLY A 145 7.53 10.01 3.91
C GLY A 145 8.45 11.15 4.41
N LEU A 146 8.42 12.32 3.75
CA LEU A 146 9.24 13.45 4.18
C LEU A 146 8.70 14.04 5.51
N PRO A 147 9.51 14.03 6.59
CA PRO A 147 9.07 14.55 7.88
C PRO A 147 8.83 16.06 7.84
N ARG A 148 7.83 16.50 8.59
CA ARG A 148 7.63 17.93 8.87
C ARG A 148 8.20 18.25 10.25
N PHE A 149 9.16 19.14 10.30
CA PHE A 149 9.73 19.65 11.52
C PHE A 149 8.91 20.82 12.07
N MET A 150 8.88 20.95 13.39
CA MET A 150 8.12 21.99 14.09
C MET A 150 8.85 23.33 14.15
N GLY A 151 10.18 23.34 13.92
CA GLY A 151 11.02 24.53 14.01
C GLY A 151 11.24 25.01 15.44
N ILE A 152 11.21 24.12 16.43
CA ILE A 152 11.39 24.44 17.85
C ILE A 152 12.85 24.21 18.30
N PRO A 153 13.32 24.92 19.35
CA PRO A 153 14.64 24.71 19.91
C PRO A 153 14.84 23.26 20.39
N GLY A 154 15.97 22.66 20.04
CA GLY A 154 16.31 21.30 20.44
C GLY A 154 15.89 20.21 19.47
N GLU A 155 15.16 20.53 18.41
CA GLU A 155 14.67 19.56 17.41
C GLU A 155 15.81 18.82 16.69
N SER A 156 16.99 19.47 16.56
CA SER A 156 18.19 18.89 15.95
C SER A 156 19.12 18.13 16.91
N LEU A 157 18.75 18.01 18.18
CA LEU A 157 19.59 17.31 19.17
C LEU A 157 19.59 15.80 18.91
N LYS A 158 20.70 15.14 19.27
CA LYS A 158 20.81 13.68 19.23
C LYS A 158 19.76 13.03 20.12
N GLY A 159 19.05 12.03 19.58
CA GLY A 159 17.97 11.34 20.29
C GLY A 159 16.58 11.96 20.07
N VAL A 160 16.49 13.09 19.34
CA VAL A 160 15.22 13.65 18.84
C VAL A 160 15.01 13.17 17.41
N TYR A 161 13.88 12.56 17.18
CA TYR A 161 13.50 11.99 15.87
C TYR A 161 12.14 12.50 15.44
N SER A 162 11.94 12.68 14.15
CA SER A 162 10.58 12.78 13.63
C SER A 162 9.85 11.44 13.78
N ALA A 163 8.52 11.46 13.81
CA ALA A 163 7.73 10.24 13.91
C ALA A 163 8.02 9.29 12.74
N ASN A 164 8.17 9.82 11.53
CA ASN A 164 8.47 9.03 10.34
C ASN A 164 9.83 8.31 10.49
N GLU A 165 10.87 9.02 10.89
CA GLU A 165 12.20 8.41 11.10
C GLU A 165 12.19 7.35 12.19
N PHE A 166 11.47 7.60 13.28
CA PHE A 166 11.38 6.65 14.40
C PHE A 166 10.63 5.36 14.00
N LEU A 167 9.55 5.49 13.25
CA LEU A 167 8.73 4.35 12.83
C LEU A 167 9.37 3.49 11.73
N THR A 168 10.26 4.07 10.93
CA THR A 168 10.94 3.34 9.84
C THR A 168 12.24 2.66 10.28
N ARG A 169 12.66 2.83 11.51
CA ARG A 169 13.86 2.20 12.11
C ARG A 169 13.51 0.91 12.83
#